data_6f11ffc27d63913d9478c173b862a473
#
_entry.id   6f11ffc27d63913d9478c173b862a473
#
_cell.length_a   1.000
_cell.length_b   1.000
_cell.length_c   1.000
_cell.angle_alpha   90.00
_cell.angle_beta   90.00
_cell.angle_gamma   90.00
#
_symmetry.space_group_name_H-M   'P 1'
#
loop_
_entity.id
_entity.type
_entity.pdbx_description
1 polymer ?
#
loop_
_entity_poly.entity_id
_entity_poly.type
_entity_poly.pdbx_seq_one_letter_code
_entity_poly.pdbx_strand_id
1 'polypeptide(L)'
;MNTLIIFVKKVFMKYVFLLVILLIITSCGIRVPYTIQIKDEFGLETERQISKVQFFISETIILEKNKKSGNQSTDNDGALVSSSNTNQERIIIPVGTKCVFDSFGDDGELLVRFEVGVGKIISFSMRNGSTNGKYFFDANWNNGSKGGKVIYGNNTYKVTNSSAIAYLQVVRKKLQKRKRKDTIVKGMKI
;
A
#
# COMPACT_ATOMS: atom_id res chain seq x y z
N MET A 1 -27.10 52.10 20.04
CA MET A 1 -27.78 50.97 19.37
C MET A 1 -26.91 50.35 18.24
N ASN A 2 -26.19 51.14 17.47
CA ASN A 2 -25.35 50.61 16.34
C ASN A 2 -24.14 49.76 16.77
N THR A 3 -23.50 50.07 17.90
CA THR A 3 -22.29 49.36 18.39
C THR A 3 -22.57 47.90 18.78
N LEU A 4 -23.75 47.67 19.40
CA LEU A 4 -24.18 46.31 19.79
C LEU A 4 -24.46 45.41 18.58
N ILE A 5 -25.05 45.97 17.53
CA ILE A 5 -25.36 45.27 16.27
C ILE A 5 -24.05 44.87 15.54
N ILE A 6 -23.04 45.72 15.54
CA ILE A 6 -21.75 45.45 14.94
C ILE A 6 -21.01 44.34 15.70
N PHE A 7 -21.08 44.35 17.03
CA PHE A 7 -20.45 43.35 17.86
C PHE A 7 -21.07 41.95 17.64
N VAL A 8 -22.41 41.86 17.62
CA VAL A 8 -23.15 40.63 17.35
C VAL A 8 -22.84 40.07 15.98
N LYS A 9 -22.78 40.90 14.92
CA LYS A 9 -22.38 40.47 13.57
C LYS A 9 -20.94 39.93 13.53
N LYS A 10 -20.01 40.54 14.25
CA LYS A 10 -18.61 40.12 14.27
C LYS A 10 -18.42 38.75 14.97
N VAL A 11 -19.17 38.54 16.06
CA VAL A 11 -19.20 37.28 16.80
C VAL A 11 -19.85 36.19 15.95
N PHE A 12 -21.00 36.45 15.32
CA PHE A 12 -21.72 35.53 14.47
C PHE A 12 -20.84 35.09 13.27
N MET A 13 -20.14 36.03 12.64
CA MET A 13 -19.24 35.73 11.52
C MET A 13 -18.07 34.82 11.89
N LYS A 14 -17.54 34.95 13.14
CA LYS A 14 -16.49 34.02 13.64
C LYS A 14 -17.00 32.59 13.79
N TYR A 15 -18.21 32.41 14.32
CA TYR A 15 -18.79 31.06 14.48
C TYR A 15 -19.18 30.44 13.15
N VAL A 16 -19.68 31.21 12.20
CA VAL A 16 -19.95 30.73 10.83
C VAL A 16 -18.66 30.29 10.14
N PHE A 17 -17.57 31.05 10.28
CA PHE A 17 -16.28 30.70 9.73
C PHE A 17 -15.70 29.42 10.38
N LEU A 18 -15.85 29.26 11.70
CA LEU A 18 -15.44 28.05 12.41
C LEU A 18 -16.25 26.83 11.96
N LEU A 19 -17.57 26.99 11.77
CA LEU A 19 -18.46 25.93 11.27
C LEU A 19 -18.09 25.49 9.86
N VAL A 20 -17.74 26.43 8.98
CA VAL A 20 -17.30 26.13 7.60
C VAL A 20 -15.97 25.36 7.60
N ILE A 21 -15.02 25.74 8.47
CA ILE A 21 -13.75 25.00 8.62
C ILE A 21 -14.02 23.58 9.10
N LEU A 22 -14.92 23.37 10.06
CA LEU A 22 -15.27 22.06 10.60
C LEU A 22 -15.89 21.14 9.54
N LEU A 23 -16.65 21.67 8.59
CA LEU A 23 -17.26 20.93 7.49
C LEU A 23 -16.25 20.48 6.43
N ILE A 24 -15.12 21.17 6.29
CA ILE A 24 -14.08 20.83 5.31
C ILE A 24 -13.25 19.59 5.75
N ILE A 25 -13.14 19.34 7.06
CA ILE A 25 -12.31 18.26 7.61
C ILE A 25 -12.94 16.86 7.44
N THR A 26 -14.23 16.74 7.14
CA THR A 26 -14.96 15.45 7.06
C THR A 26 -14.86 14.74 5.70
N SER A 27 -14.08 15.27 4.73
CA SER A 27 -13.98 14.71 3.38
C SER A 27 -13.03 13.51 3.22
N CYS A 28 -12.54 12.91 4.31
CA CYS A 28 -11.66 11.76 4.25
C CYS A 28 -12.44 10.51 3.83
N GLY A 29 -12.21 10.01 2.63
CA GLY A 29 -12.86 8.78 2.14
C GLY A 29 -12.42 7.56 2.96
N ILE A 30 -13.38 6.78 3.44
CA ILE A 30 -13.15 5.53 4.18
C ILE A 30 -12.42 4.54 3.27
N ARG A 31 -11.30 4.00 3.77
CA ARG A 31 -10.55 2.93 3.11
C ARG A 31 -11.15 1.59 3.51
N VAL A 32 -11.34 0.73 2.53
CA VAL A 32 -11.83 -0.65 2.71
C VAL A 32 -10.82 -1.62 2.13
N PRO A 33 -10.74 -2.86 2.62
CA PRO A 33 -9.91 -3.89 2.03
C PRO A 33 -10.25 -4.07 0.55
N TYR A 34 -9.23 -4.16 -0.30
CA TYR A 34 -9.43 -4.59 -1.68
C TYR A 34 -9.61 -6.11 -1.70
N THR A 35 -10.75 -6.56 -2.20
CA THR A 35 -11.16 -7.97 -2.19
C THR A 35 -11.61 -8.40 -3.59
N ILE A 36 -11.72 -9.71 -3.79
CA ILE A 36 -12.35 -10.29 -4.99
C ILE A 36 -13.73 -9.68 -5.24
N GLN A 37 -14.56 -9.56 -4.19
CA GLN A 37 -15.89 -8.98 -4.32
C GLN A 37 -15.85 -7.53 -4.84
N ILE A 38 -14.91 -6.71 -4.37
CA ILE A 38 -14.71 -5.35 -4.87
C ILE A 38 -14.21 -5.38 -6.31
N LYS A 39 -13.28 -6.28 -6.64
CA LYS A 39 -12.78 -6.47 -8.00
C LYS A 39 -13.95 -6.74 -8.96
N ASP A 40 -14.81 -7.71 -8.64
CA ASP A 40 -15.95 -8.12 -9.47
C ASP A 40 -17.04 -7.04 -9.50
N GLU A 41 -17.41 -6.47 -8.34
CA GLU A 41 -18.44 -5.42 -8.25
C GLU A 41 -18.11 -4.21 -9.12
N PHE A 42 -16.84 -3.84 -9.23
CA PHE A 42 -16.39 -2.68 -9.98
C PHE A 42 -15.77 -3.02 -11.34
N GLY A 43 -15.79 -4.31 -11.75
CA GLY A 43 -15.26 -4.78 -13.02
C GLY A 43 -13.79 -4.42 -13.20
N LEU A 44 -12.95 -4.71 -12.18
CA LEU A 44 -11.53 -4.39 -12.17
C LEU A 44 -10.69 -5.61 -12.62
N GLU A 45 -11.07 -6.22 -13.74
CA GLU A 45 -10.48 -7.47 -14.23
C GLU A 45 -9.27 -7.25 -15.13
N THR A 46 -9.26 -6.15 -15.87
CA THR A 46 -8.20 -5.85 -16.83
C THR A 46 -7.19 -4.86 -16.27
N GLU A 47 -5.94 -4.93 -16.74
CA GLU A 47 -4.89 -3.97 -16.38
C GLU A 47 -5.31 -2.52 -16.61
N ARG A 48 -6.00 -2.24 -17.72
CA ARG A 48 -6.51 -0.91 -18.05
C ARG A 48 -7.49 -0.36 -17.02
N GLN A 49 -8.27 -1.24 -16.37
CA GLN A 49 -9.25 -0.85 -15.35
C GLN A 49 -8.58 -0.65 -14.00
N ILE A 50 -7.74 -1.61 -13.59
CA ILE A 50 -7.10 -1.62 -12.28
C ILE A 50 -5.97 -0.58 -12.19
N SER A 51 -5.27 -0.25 -13.29
CA SER A 51 -4.22 0.79 -13.31
C SER A 51 -4.73 2.19 -12.94
N LYS A 52 -6.04 2.41 -13.00
CA LYS A 52 -6.69 3.67 -12.59
C LYS A 52 -7.06 3.70 -11.11
N VAL A 53 -6.85 2.63 -10.39
CA VAL A 53 -7.19 2.50 -8.96
C VAL A 53 -6.01 2.95 -8.12
N GLN A 54 -6.26 3.83 -7.14
CA GLN A 54 -5.29 4.16 -6.11
C GLN A 54 -5.42 3.16 -4.98
N PHE A 55 -4.35 2.39 -4.73
CA PHE A 55 -4.23 1.48 -3.61
C PHE A 55 -3.54 2.13 -2.41
N PHE A 56 -3.75 1.55 -1.24
CA PHE A 56 -3.13 1.93 0.03
C PHE A 56 -2.77 0.67 0.80
N ILE A 57 -1.75 0.76 1.65
CA ILE A 57 -1.32 -0.34 2.52
C ILE A 57 -2.02 -0.26 3.87
N SER A 58 -2.51 -1.40 4.35
CA SER A 58 -3.22 -1.50 5.64
C SER A 58 -2.30 -1.48 6.85
N GLU A 59 -1.07 -1.98 6.71
CA GLU A 59 -0.09 -2.13 7.78
C GLU A 59 1.30 -1.77 7.29
N THR A 60 2.20 -1.40 8.20
CA THR A 60 3.60 -1.09 7.86
C THR A 60 4.34 -2.35 7.41
N ILE A 61 5.01 -2.28 6.25
CA ILE A 61 5.90 -3.33 5.74
C ILE A 61 7.35 -2.90 5.99
N ILE A 62 8.15 -3.79 6.58
CA ILE A 62 9.55 -3.57 6.86
C ILE A 62 10.38 -4.60 6.11
N LEU A 63 11.26 -4.10 5.24
CA LEU A 63 12.22 -4.88 4.46
C LEU A 63 13.60 -4.67 5.07
N GLU A 64 14.31 -5.75 5.43
CA GLU A 64 15.60 -5.69 6.10
C GLU A 64 16.67 -6.42 5.30
N LYS A 65 17.84 -5.81 5.16
CA LYS A 65 19.01 -6.42 4.54
C LYS A 65 20.23 -6.22 5.42
N ASN A 66 20.84 -7.34 5.82
CA ASN A 66 22.09 -7.31 6.56
C ASN A 66 23.25 -7.43 5.57
N LYS A 67 24.09 -6.41 5.50
CA LYS A 67 25.38 -6.48 4.82
C LYS A 67 26.42 -6.85 5.85
N LYS A 68 26.94 -8.07 5.78
CA LYS A 68 28.14 -8.46 6.58
C LYS A 68 29.36 -8.03 5.77
N SER A 69 30.15 -7.13 6.30
CA SER A 69 31.48 -6.81 5.81
C SER A 69 32.47 -7.37 6.83
N GLY A 70 33.22 -8.38 6.47
CA GLY A 70 34.28 -8.94 7.27
C GLY A 70 35.64 -8.68 6.60
N ASN A 71 36.56 -8.06 7.31
CA ASN A 71 37.95 -8.03 6.94
C ASN A 71 38.69 -9.06 7.78
N GLN A 72 39.39 -9.99 7.12
CA GLN A 72 40.40 -10.83 7.76
C GLN A 72 41.75 -10.16 7.56
N SER A 73 42.42 -9.85 8.65
CA SER A 73 43.82 -9.40 8.65
C SER A 73 44.63 -10.28 9.57
N THR A 74 45.90 -10.48 9.24
CA THR A 74 46.85 -11.16 10.09
C THR A 74 47.59 -10.09 10.88
N ASP A 75 47.62 -10.23 12.21
CA ASP A 75 48.37 -9.35 13.06
C ASP A 75 49.87 -9.67 12.95
N ASN A 76 50.74 -8.76 13.42
CA ASN A 76 52.21 -8.88 13.37
C ASN A 76 52.73 -10.14 14.02
N ASP A 77 51.94 -10.75 14.91
CA ASP A 77 52.27 -12.02 15.58
C ASP A 77 51.69 -13.28 14.89
N GLY A 78 51.14 -13.13 13.66
CA GLY A 78 50.59 -14.24 12.89
C GLY A 78 49.21 -14.71 13.33
N ALA A 79 48.59 -14.04 14.28
CA ALA A 79 47.21 -14.34 14.69
C ALA A 79 46.18 -13.80 13.73
N LEU A 80 45.19 -14.61 13.37
CA LEU A 80 44.06 -14.23 12.49
C LEU A 80 43.10 -13.34 13.28
N VAL A 81 43.08 -12.05 12.96
CA VAL A 81 42.10 -11.09 13.51
C VAL A 81 40.93 -10.95 12.54
N SER A 82 39.75 -11.37 12.97
CA SER A 82 38.52 -11.24 12.23
C SER A 82 37.67 -10.10 12.81
N SER A 83 37.53 -9.00 12.08
CA SER A 83 36.59 -7.95 12.44
C SER A 83 35.36 -8.06 11.54
N SER A 84 34.16 -8.15 12.11
CA SER A 84 32.90 -8.15 11.38
C SER A 84 32.10 -6.89 11.67
N ASN A 85 31.90 -6.06 10.67
CA ASN A 85 30.95 -4.96 10.73
C ASN A 85 29.64 -5.40 10.06
N THR A 86 28.53 -5.31 10.80
CA THR A 86 27.21 -5.59 10.26
C THR A 86 26.48 -4.27 10.02
N ASN A 87 26.36 -3.89 8.77
CA ASN A 87 25.50 -2.76 8.37
C ASN A 87 24.11 -3.27 8.04
N GLN A 88 23.11 -2.76 8.75
CA GLN A 88 21.71 -3.06 8.51
C GLN A 88 21.08 -1.96 7.66
N GLU A 89 20.56 -2.35 6.50
CA GLU A 89 19.74 -1.49 5.64
C GLU A 89 18.27 -1.85 5.82
N ARG A 90 17.42 -0.86 6.08
CA ARG A 90 15.97 -1.05 6.25
C ARG A 90 15.20 -0.15 5.32
N ILE A 91 14.20 -0.71 4.63
CA ILE A 91 13.19 0.02 3.87
C ILE A 91 11.89 -0.12 4.64
N ILE A 92 11.28 1.00 4.98
CA ILE A 92 10.01 1.04 5.73
C ILE A 92 8.96 1.62 4.80
N ILE A 93 7.89 0.86 4.56
CA ILE A 93 6.69 1.28 3.84
C ILE A 93 5.60 1.47 4.89
N PRO A 94 5.30 2.71 5.31
CA PRO A 94 4.34 2.97 6.38
C PRO A 94 2.92 2.58 6.03
N VAL A 95 2.11 2.30 7.03
CA VAL A 95 0.65 2.17 6.89
C VAL A 95 0.07 3.36 6.16
N GLY A 96 -0.86 3.10 5.24
CA GLY A 96 -1.51 4.15 4.45
C GLY A 96 -0.69 4.70 3.30
N THR A 97 0.53 4.18 3.05
CA THR A 97 1.32 4.52 1.85
C THR A 97 0.52 4.21 0.60
N LYS A 98 0.55 5.16 -0.33
CA LYS A 98 -0.10 5.03 -1.64
C LYS A 98 0.75 4.17 -2.55
N CYS A 99 0.09 3.29 -3.32
CA CYS A 99 0.73 2.51 -4.37
C CYS A 99 -0.20 2.39 -5.58
N VAL A 100 0.38 2.08 -6.72
CA VAL A 100 -0.34 1.93 -7.99
C VAL A 100 -0.13 0.51 -8.52
N PHE A 101 -1.11 0.02 -9.26
CA PHE A 101 -0.99 -1.23 -9.98
C PHE A 101 0.14 -1.12 -11.04
N ASP A 102 0.97 -2.14 -11.12
CA ASP A 102 2.02 -2.27 -12.11
C ASP A 102 1.62 -3.33 -13.17
N SER A 103 1.45 -4.56 -12.74
CA SER A 103 1.07 -5.70 -13.60
C SER A 103 0.40 -6.81 -12.78
N PHE A 104 -0.11 -7.83 -13.44
CA PHE A 104 -0.45 -9.09 -12.81
C PHE A 104 0.77 -10.01 -12.79
N GLY A 105 0.94 -10.80 -11.74
CA GLY A 105 1.87 -11.90 -11.67
C GLY A 105 1.31 -13.16 -12.34
N ASP A 106 2.15 -14.19 -12.46
CA ASP A 106 1.83 -15.42 -13.18
C ASP A 106 0.70 -16.24 -12.54
N ASP A 107 0.57 -16.18 -11.21
CA ASP A 107 -0.48 -16.88 -10.43
C ASP A 107 -1.65 -15.95 -10.06
N GLY A 108 -1.78 -14.79 -10.72
CA GLY A 108 -2.86 -13.82 -10.51
C GLY A 108 -2.63 -12.86 -9.35
N GLU A 109 -1.41 -12.74 -8.88
CA GLU A 109 -1.01 -11.75 -7.90
C GLU A 109 -1.13 -10.34 -8.48
N LEU A 110 -1.32 -9.37 -7.60
CA LEU A 110 -1.24 -7.96 -7.91
C LEU A 110 0.16 -7.45 -7.61
N LEU A 111 0.89 -7.09 -8.64
CA LEU A 111 2.15 -6.40 -8.51
C LEU A 111 1.89 -4.89 -8.39
N VAL A 112 2.33 -4.29 -7.30
CA VAL A 112 2.10 -2.85 -7.05
C VAL A 112 3.42 -2.12 -6.85
N ARG A 113 3.46 -0.89 -7.33
CA ARG A 113 4.60 0.02 -7.31
C ARG A 113 4.41 1.10 -6.27
N PHE A 114 5.42 1.32 -5.43
CA PHE A 114 5.41 2.34 -4.37
C PHE A 114 6.18 3.59 -4.76
N GLU A 115 7.23 3.44 -5.56
CA GLU A 115 8.11 4.53 -5.98
C GLU A 115 8.60 4.30 -7.41
N VAL A 116 9.13 5.32 -8.03
CA VAL A 116 9.72 5.25 -9.36
C VAL A 116 11.04 4.48 -9.28
N GLY A 117 11.31 3.62 -10.26
CA GLY A 117 12.55 2.84 -10.36
C GLY A 117 12.32 1.41 -10.80
N VAL A 118 13.38 0.78 -11.30
CA VAL A 118 13.33 -0.60 -11.77
C VAL A 118 13.20 -1.55 -10.59
N GLY A 119 12.25 -2.51 -10.69
CA GLY A 119 12.05 -3.54 -9.67
C GLY A 119 11.48 -3.04 -8.32
N LYS A 120 11.02 -1.78 -8.25
CA LYS A 120 10.39 -1.20 -7.05
C LYS A 120 8.92 -1.62 -6.91
N ILE A 121 8.71 -2.93 -6.94
CA ILE A 121 7.43 -3.61 -7.04
C ILE A 121 7.34 -4.62 -5.92
N ILE A 122 6.13 -4.76 -5.36
CA ILE A 122 5.82 -5.76 -4.33
C ILE A 122 4.55 -6.50 -4.75
N SER A 123 4.57 -7.83 -4.55
CA SER A 123 3.46 -8.73 -4.83
C SER A 123 2.46 -8.77 -3.69
N PHE A 124 1.18 -8.86 -4.07
CA PHE A 124 0.06 -9.10 -3.16
C PHE A 124 -0.82 -10.21 -3.74
N SER A 125 -1.03 -11.26 -2.96
CA SER A 125 -1.79 -12.43 -3.37
C SER A 125 -2.94 -12.74 -2.41
N MET A 126 -3.89 -13.52 -2.88
CA MET A 126 -4.90 -14.11 -2.01
C MET A 126 -4.32 -15.32 -1.31
N ARG A 127 -4.60 -15.46 -0.01
CA ARG A 127 -4.18 -16.63 0.73
C ARG A 127 -5.14 -17.79 0.48
N ASN A 128 -4.59 -18.96 0.23
CA ASN A 128 -5.34 -20.20 0.13
C ASN A 128 -6.16 -20.42 1.41
N GLY A 129 -7.45 -20.74 1.26
CA GLY A 129 -8.37 -20.93 2.39
C GLY A 129 -8.89 -19.67 3.05
N SER A 130 -8.53 -18.47 2.54
CA SER A 130 -9.06 -17.22 3.06
C SER A 130 -10.46 -16.94 2.52
N THR A 131 -11.47 -16.94 3.38
CA THR A 131 -12.88 -16.66 3.04
C THR A 131 -13.15 -15.19 2.71
N ASN A 132 -12.24 -14.29 3.04
CA ASN A 132 -12.46 -12.84 2.90
C ASN A 132 -11.94 -12.24 1.58
N GLY A 133 -11.28 -13.05 0.73
CA GLY A 133 -10.80 -12.65 -0.61
C GLY A 133 -9.89 -11.42 -0.65
N LYS A 134 -9.19 -11.11 0.45
CA LYS A 134 -8.25 -9.98 0.53
C LYS A 134 -6.93 -10.33 -0.16
N TYR A 135 -6.31 -9.31 -0.76
CA TYR A 135 -4.96 -9.40 -1.32
C TYR A 135 -3.93 -8.99 -0.25
N PHE A 136 -3.27 -9.99 0.33
CA PHE A 136 -2.23 -9.82 1.34
C PHE A 136 -0.86 -9.66 0.72
N PHE A 137 0.02 -8.98 1.45
CA PHE A 137 1.44 -8.92 1.12
C PHE A 137 1.99 -10.33 0.93
N ASP A 138 2.62 -10.53 -0.22
CA ASP A 138 3.22 -11.80 -0.61
C ASP A 138 4.74 -11.72 -0.61
N ALA A 139 5.35 -12.75 -0.03
CA ALA A 139 6.79 -12.93 0.03
C ALA A 139 7.08 -14.42 -0.02
N ASN A 140 8.28 -14.79 -0.38
CA ASN A 140 8.69 -16.19 -0.29
C ASN A 140 8.87 -16.59 1.19
N TRP A 141 7.83 -17.21 1.75
CA TRP A 141 7.76 -17.66 3.15
C TRP A 141 8.36 -19.06 3.36
N ASN A 142 9.18 -19.58 2.44
CA ASN A 142 9.69 -20.93 2.50
C ASN A 142 10.43 -21.25 3.80
N ASN A 143 10.05 -22.40 4.37
CA ASN A 143 10.82 -23.21 5.29
C ASN A 143 11.05 -22.68 6.70
N GLY A 144 9.97 -22.53 7.52
CA GLY A 144 10.11 -22.46 8.98
C GLY A 144 11.07 -21.36 9.49
N SER A 145 11.64 -20.56 8.59
CA SER A 145 12.52 -19.45 8.93
C SER A 145 11.70 -18.29 9.49
N LYS A 146 12.30 -17.55 10.41
CA LYS A 146 11.70 -16.39 11.08
C LYS A 146 11.51 -15.21 10.11
N GLY A 147 10.68 -15.37 9.08
CA GLY A 147 10.34 -14.33 8.10
C GLY A 147 10.41 -14.78 6.64
N GLY A 148 9.83 -13.98 5.75
CA GLY A 148 9.85 -14.18 4.31
C GLY A 148 11.03 -13.50 3.63
N LYS A 149 11.17 -13.74 2.33
CA LYS A 149 12.11 -13.04 1.45
C LYS A 149 11.34 -12.35 0.34
N VAL A 150 11.74 -11.14 0.00
CA VAL A 150 11.18 -10.37 -1.12
C VAL A 150 12.31 -9.72 -1.91
N ILE A 151 12.12 -9.61 -3.21
CA ILE A 151 13.00 -8.81 -4.08
C ILE A 151 12.39 -7.41 -4.21
N TYR A 152 13.20 -6.39 -3.92
CA TYR A 152 12.81 -5.00 -4.10
C TYR A 152 13.96 -4.21 -4.71
N GLY A 153 13.73 -3.66 -5.89
CA GLY A 153 14.83 -3.20 -6.73
C GLY A 153 15.72 -4.38 -7.13
N ASN A 154 17.02 -4.20 -7.03
CA ASN A 154 18.02 -5.23 -7.38
C ASN A 154 18.49 -6.03 -6.15
N ASN A 155 17.77 -5.98 -5.04
CA ASN A 155 18.21 -6.58 -3.78
C ASN A 155 17.15 -7.49 -3.17
N THR A 156 17.63 -8.55 -2.50
CA THR A 156 16.77 -9.42 -1.70
C THR A 156 16.77 -8.94 -0.26
N TYR A 157 15.57 -8.76 0.28
CA TYR A 157 15.33 -8.34 1.65
C TYR A 157 14.64 -9.45 2.45
N LYS A 158 14.90 -9.51 3.74
CA LYS A 158 14.12 -10.28 4.70
C LYS A 158 12.91 -9.46 5.13
N VAL A 159 11.81 -10.14 5.37
CA VAL A 159 10.56 -9.54 5.83
C VAL A 159 10.14 -10.24 7.12
N THR A 160 9.75 -9.47 8.13
CA THR A 160 9.25 -10.02 9.39
C THR A 160 7.81 -10.55 9.22
N ASN A 161 7.43 -11.53 10.05
CA ASN A 161 6.06 -12.10 10.03
C ASN A 161 4.98 -11.04 10.30
N SER A 162 5.31 -9.96 11.04
CA SER A 162 4.39 -8.83 11.26
C SER A 162 3.98 -8.12 9.97
N SER A 163 4.84 -8.09 8.96
CA SER A 163 4.52 -7.51 7.65
C SER A 163 3.57 -8.40 6.83
N ALA A 164 3.47 -9.69 7.15
CA ALA A 164 2.63 -10.63 6.43
C ALA A 164 1.12 -10.29 6.50
N ILE A 165 0.68 -9.61 7.56
CA ILE A 165 -0.72 -9.23 7.74
C ILE A 165 -1.14 -8.02 6.91
N ALA A 166 -0.18 -7.31 6.29
CA ALA A 166 -0.47 -6.18 5.42
C ALA A 166 -1.29 -6.61 4.19
N TYR A 167 -2.28 -5.83 3.82
CA TYR A 167 -3.12 -6.05 2.64
C TYR A 167 -3.43 -4.75 1.91
N LEU A 168 -3.89 -4.87 0.67
CA LEU A 168 -4.29 -3.74 -0.14
C LEU A 168 -5.65 -3.17 0.28
N GLN A 169 -5.74 -1.85 0.30
CA GLN A 169 -6.96 -1.09 0.56
C GLN A 169 -7.26 -0.13 -0.59
N VAL A 170 -8.53 0.21 -0.74
CA VAL A 170 -9.03 1.19 -1.71
C VAL A 170 -10.05 2.13 -1.08
N VAL A 171 -10.28 3.28 -1.69
CA VAL A 171 -11.37 4.17 -1.31
C VAL A 171 -12.58 3.84 -2.17
N ARG A 172 -13.54 3.06 -1.64
CA ARG A 172 -14.73 2.58 -2.36
C ARG A 172 -15.51 3.69 -3.06
N LYS A 173 -15.69 4.83 -2.40
CA LYS A 173 -16.37 6.01 -2.97
C LYS A 173 -15.72 6.51 -4.26
N LYS A 174 -14.40 6.37 -4.41
CA LYS A 174 -13.68 6.74 -5.64
C LYS A 174 -13.90 5.73 -6.77
N LEU A 175 -14.12 4.45 -6.44
CA LEU A 175 -14.44 3.41 -7.41
C LEU A 175 -15.84 3.59 -7.98
N GLN A 176 -16.83 3.92 -7.18
CA GLN A 176 -18.23 4.12 -7.62
C GLN A 176 -18.37 5.17 -8.72
N LYS A 177 -17.58 6.24 -8.72
CA LYS A 177 -17.58 7.25 -9.77
C LYS A 177 -17.13 6.72 -11.15
N ARG A 178 -16.52 5.54 -11.22
CA ARG A 178 -15.97 4.96 -12.46
C ARG A 178 -16.81 3.82 -13.04
N LYS A 179 -17.77 3.27 -12.29
CA LYS A 179 -18.59 2.12 -12.71
C LYS A 179 -19.64 2.45 -13.76
N ARG A 180 -20.04 3.70 -13.93
CA ARG A 180 -21.15 4.06 -14.80
C ARG A 180 -20.70 4.29 -16.25
N LYS A 181 -20.72 3.21 -17.04
CA LYS A 181 -20.87 3.28 -18.48
C LYS A 181 -22.08 2.43 -18.81
N ASP A 182 -23.25 3.06 -18.87
CA ASP A 182 -24.47 2.39 -19.29
C ASP A 182 -24.32 2.05 -20.78
N THR A 183 -24.28 0.77 -21.09
CA THR A 183 -24.33 0.30 -22.48
C THR A 183 -25.75 -0.13 -22.76
N ILE A 184 -26.47 0.66 -23.53
CA ILE A 184 -27.80 0.29 -24.00
C ILE A 184 -27.63 -0.64 -25.20
N VAL A 185 -27.97 -1.90 -24.99
CA VAL A 185 -27.97 -2.90 -26.05
C VAL A 185 -29.24 -2.66 -26.92
N LYS A 186 -29.04 -2.26 -28.16
CA LYS A 186 -30.10 -2.25 -29.16
C LYS A 186 -30.32 -3.69 -29.59
N GLY A 187 -31.44 -4.30 -29.20
CA GLY A 187 -31.74 -5.68 -29.58
C GLY A 187 -31.57 -5.95 -31.09
N MET A 188 -31.32 -7.21 -31.43
CA MET A 188 -31.26 -7.68 -32.81
C MET A 188 -32.68 -7.72 -33.40
N LYS A 189 -32.85 -7.21 -34.61
CA LYS A 189 -34.03 -7.43 -35.42
C LYS A 189 -33.82 -8.66 -36.30
N ILE A 190 -34.82 -9.52 -36.35
CA ILE A 190 -34.90 -10.64 -37.32
C ILE A 190 -35.38 -10.08 -38.65
#